data_15e083d6c389fdc7e75cf7c20c969b09
#
_entry.id   15e083d6c389fdc7e75cf7c20c969b09
#
_cell.length_a   1.000
_cell.length_b   1.000
_cell.length_c   1.000
_cell.angle_alpha   90.00
_cell.angle_beta   90.00
_cell.angle_gamma   90.00
#
_symmetry.space_group_name_H-M   'P 1'
#
loop_
_entity.id
_entity.type
_entity.pdbx_description
1 polymer ?
#
loop_
_entity_poly.entity_id
_entity_poly.type
_entity_poly.pdbx_seq_one_letter_code
_entity_poly.pdbx_strand_id
1 'polypeptide(L)'
;MTFLIINNGSTSLRFSIIDAINNITLAKGGIECIGTPDSYFKYENCNGTKVKINININNCVKALELINSYIFDSKIGVLNS
;
A
#
# COMPACT_ATOMS: atom_id res chain seq x y z
N MET A 1 -13.83 13.23 1.52
CA MET A 1 -13.32 12.46 2.67
C MET A 1 -12.57 11.24 2.17
N THR A 2 -11.40 11.01 2.68
CA THR A 2 -10.51 9.95 2.23
C THR A 2 -10.40 8.88 3.31
N PHE A 3 -10.58 7.61 2.93
CA PHE A 3 -10.46 6.48 3.85
C PHE A 3 -9.27 5.62 3.46
N LEU A 4 -8.53 5.18 4.46
CA LEU A 4 -7.53 4.13 4.31
C LEU A 4 -8.14 2.84 4.87
N ILE A 5 -8.26 1.83 4.02
CA ILE A 5 -8.81 0.54 4.39
C ILE A 5 -7.67 -0.47 4.37
N ILE A 6 -7.49 -1.20 5.47
CA ILE A 6 -6.44 -2.19 5.59
C ILE A 6 -7.06 -3.55 5.90
N ASN A 7 -6.71 -4.55 5.09
CA ASN A 7 -7.08 -5.94 5.31
C ASN A 7 -5.82 -6.73 5.65
N ASN A 8 -5.85 -7.40 6.79
CA ASN A 8 -4.71 -8.15 7.29
C ASN A 8 -5.00 -9.64 7.22
N GLY A 9 -4.27 -10.36 6.37
CA GLY A 9 -4.29 -11.81 6.32
C GLY A 9 -3.20 -12.42 7.19
N SER A 10 -3.05 -13.75 7.15
CA SER A 10 -2.03 -14.42 7.96
C SER A 10 -0.60 -14.07 7.54
N THR A 11 -0.37 -13.91 6.25
CA THR A 11 0.95 -13.57 5.69
C THR A 11 0.88 -12.44 4.69
N SER A 12 -0.21 -11.65 4.70
CA SER A 12 -0.38 -10.55 3.76
C SER A 12 -1.01 -9.34 4.45
N LEU A 13 -0.74 -8.18 3.88
CA LEU A 13 -1.35 -6.93 4.32
C LEU A 13 -1.73 -6.17 3.06
N ARG A 14 -3.02 -5.91 2.86
CA ARG A 14 -3.51 -5.19 1.69
C ARG A 14 -4.15 -3.88 2.11
N PHE A 15 -4.03 -2.88 1.26
CA PHE A 15 -4.59 -1.58 1.54
C PHE A 15 -5.29 -0.98 0.33
N SER A 16 -6.26 -0.11 0.60
CA SER A 16 -6.92 0.72 -0.41
C SER A 16 -7.14 2.11 0.16
N ILE A 17 -6.95 3.12 -0.68
CA ILE A 17 -7.24 4.51 -0.31
C ILE A 17 -8.37 4.98 -1.20
N ILE A 18 -9.48 5.35 -0.59
CA ILE A 18 -10.72 5.65 -1.30
C ILE A 18 -11.17 7.08 -1.00
N ASP A 19 -11.48 7.82 -2.06
CA ASP A 19 -12.18 9.09 -1.96
C ASP A 19 -13.68 8.79 -1.90
N ALA A 20 -14.28 8.92 -0.73
CA ALA A 20 -15.67 8.55 -0.51
C ALA A 20 -16.65 9.50 -1.19
N ILE A 21 -16.28 10.75 -1.42
CA ILE A 21 -17.16 11.72 -2.07
C ILE A 21 -17.33 11.38 -3.54
N ASN A 22 -16.23 11.10 -4.23
CA ASN A 22 -16.22 10.80 -5.65
C ASN A 22 -16.31 9.30 -5.95
N ASN A 23 -16.29 8.47 -4.92
CA ASN A 23 -16.32 7.01 -5.04
C ASN A 23 -15.21 6.46 -5.94
N ILE A 24 -13.99 6.95 -5.72
CA ILE A 24 -12.83 6.61 -6.54
C ILE A 24 -11.76 5.97 -5.64
N THR A 25 -11.17 4.87 -6.10
CA THR A 25 -9.99 4.30 -5.47
C THR A 25 -8.78 5.09 -5.91
N LEU A 26 -8.15 5.82 -4.98
CA LEU A 26 -6.98 6.63 -5.27
C LEU A 26 -5.71 5.81 -5.38
N ALA A 27 -5.58 4.78 -4.57
CA ALA A 27 -4.44 3.87 -4.60
C ALA A 27 -4.82 2.56 -3.95
N LYS A 28 -4.12 1.51 -4.34
CA LYS A 28 -4.28 0.19 -3.72
C LYS A 28 -2.98 -0.58 -3.83
N GLY A 29 -2.85 -1.61 -3.03
CA GLY A 29 -1.68 -2.46 -3.06
C GLY A 29 -1.57 -3.29 -1.82
N GLY A 30 -0.36 -3.72 -1.52
CA GLY A 30 -0.12 -4.51 -0.32
C GLY A 30 1.20 -5.21 -0.35
N ILE A 31 1.39 -6.01 0.70
CA ILE A 31 2.59 -6.80 0.88
C ILE A 31 2.14 -8.25 1.03
N GLU A 32 2.77 -9.12 0.25
CA GLU A 32 2.48 -10.54 0.25
C GLU A 32 3.67 -11.32 0.80
N CYS A 33 3.40 -12.50 1.33
CA CYS A 33 4.42 -13.43 1.82
C CYS A 33 5.29 -12.81 2.92
N ILE A 34 4.68 -12.04 3.83
CA ILE A 34 5.37 -11.43 4.97
C ILE A 34 6.04 -12.51 5.81
N GLY A 35 7.29 -12.26 6.19
CA GLY A 35 8.05 -13.19 7.00
C GLY A 35 8.78 -14.27 6.20
N THR A 36 8.72 -14.22 4.88
CA THR A 36 9.42 -15.17 4.00
C THR A 36 10.41 -14.45 3.12
N PRO A 37 11.40 -15.17 2.52
CA PRO A 37 12.30 -14.55 1.53
C PRO A 37 11.62 -14.08 0.26
N ASP A 38 10.40 -14.54 0.01
CA ASP A 38 9.65 -14.21 -1.20
C ASP A 38 8.72 -13.01 -1.02
N SER A 39 8.82 -12.29 0.08
CA SER A 39 7.96 -11.15 0.33
C SER A 39 8.16 -10.06 -0.72
N TYR A 40 7.06 -9.42 -1.08
CA TYR A 40 7.09 -8.32 -2.05
C TYR A 40 6.01 -7.30 -1.74
N PHE A 41 6.25 -6.08 -2.22
CA PHE A 41 5.36 -4.94 -2.07
C PHE A 41 4.81 -4.54 -3.42
N LYS A 42 3.50 -4.28 -3.48
CA LYS A 42 2.83 -3.74 -4.67
C LYS A 42 2.14 -2.43 -4.33
N TYR A 43 2.18 -1.51 -5.27
CA TYR A 43 1.49 -0.23 -5.16
C TYR A 43 0.99 0.19 -6.54
N GLU A 44 -0.25 0.63 -6.61
CA GLU A 44 -0.85 1.16 -7.83
C GLU A 44 -1.71 2.37 -7.47
N ASN A 45 -1.53 3.47 -8.20
CA ASN A 45 -2.36 4.64 -7.98
C ASN A 45 -3.32 4.88 -9.15
N CYS A 46 -4.25 5.83 -8.99
CA CYS A 46 -5.27 6.11 -9.97
C CYS A 46 -4.72 6.75 -11.27
N ASN A 47 -3.46 7.19 -11.25
CA ASN A 47 -2.79 7.74 -12.43
C ASN A 47 -2.12 6.67 -13.28
N GLY A 48 -2.24 5.40 -12.90
CA GLY A 48 -1.65 4.29 -13.63
C GLY A 48 -0.23 3.94 -13.23
N THR A 49 0.32 4.59 -12.19
CA THR A 49 1.64 4.23 -11.68
C THR A 49 1.55 2.91 -10.94
N LYS A 50 2.42 1.96 -11.32
CA LYS A 50 2.49 0.65 -10.70
C LYS A 50 3.90 0.37 -10.24
N VAL A 51 4.03 -0.09 -9.00
CA VAL A 51 5.31 -0.43 -8.40
C VAL A 51 5.22 -1.85 -7.86
N LYS A 52 6.25 -2.65 -8.10
CA LYS A 52 6.40 -3.97 -7.49
C LYS A 52 7.85 -4.13 -7.07
N ILE A 53 8.08 -4.34 -5.79
CA ILE A 53 9.42 -4.45 -5.23
C ILE A 53 9.53 -5.73 -4.41
N ASN A 54 10.54 -6.53 -4.69
CA ASN A 54 10.88 -7.66 -3.84
C ASN A 54 11.68 -7.10 -2.67
N ILE A 55 11.12 -7.21 -1.48
CA ILE A 55 11.73 -6.66 -0.28
C ILE A 55 11.44 -7.60 0.89
N ASN A 56 12.44 -7.82 1.72
CA ASN A 56 12.28 -8.69 2.89
C ASN A 56 11.56 -7.93 3.99
N ILE A 57 10.31 -8.29 4.21
CA ILE A 57 9.47 -7.67 5.24
C ILE A 57 9.15 -8.74 6.28
N ASN A 58 9.60 -8.49 7.51
CA ASN A 58 9.54 -9.48 8.58
C ASN A 58 8.30 -9.37 9.45
N ASN A 59 7.62 -8.22 9.45
CA ASN A 59 6.47 -8.02 10.33
C ASN A 59 5.56 -6.91 9.80
N CYS A 60 4.39 -6.78 10.41
CA CYS A 60 3.37 -5.80 9.99
C CYS A 60 3.78 -4.35 10.22
N VAL A 61 4.63 -4.08 11.21
CA VAL A 61 5.09 -2.70 11.47
C VAL A 61 5.91 -2.20 10.29
N LYS A 62 6.83 -3.02 9.79
CA LYS A 62 7.62 -2.68 8.61
C LYS A 62 6.75 -2.51 7.38
N ALA A 63 5.73 -3.36 7.24
CA ALA A 63 4.76 -3.27 6.16
C ALA A 63 4.02 -1.93 6.18
N LEU A 64 3.53 -1.52 7.34
CA LEU A 64 2.82 -0.26 7.50
C LEU A 64 3.70 0.95 7.23
N GLU A 65 4.96 0.90 7.67
CA GLU A 65 5.92 1.97 7.41
C GLU A 65 6.15 2.14 5.90
N LEU A 66 6.30 1.03 5.18
CA LEU A 66 6.51 1.06 3.74
C LEU A 66 5.28 1.62 3.00
N ILE A 67 4.09 1.17 3.36
CA ILE A 67 2.84 1.68 2.80
C ILE A 67 2.76 3.18 3.02
N ASN A 68 3.00 3.62 4.25
CA ASN A 68 2.91 5.04 4.60
C ASN A 68 3.88 5.89 3.78
N SER A 69 5.10 5.41 3.56
CA SER A 69 6.09 6.15 2.79
C SER A 69 5.66 6.32 1.33
N TYR A 70 4.96 5.34 0.77
CA TYR A 70 4.49 5.42 -0.61
C TYR A 70 3.27 6.33 -0.78
N ILE A 71 2.30 6.25 0.12
CA ILE A 71 1.09 7.06 -0.04
C ILE A 71 1.33 8.55 0.18
N PHE A 72 2.39 8.92 0.90
CA PHE A 72 2.79 10.31 1.10
C PHE A 72 3.96 10.74 0.22
N ASP A 73 4.38 9.90 -0.72
CA ASP A 73 5.46 10.26 -1.64
C ASP A 73 5.01 11.41 -2.55
N SER A 74 5.89 12.38 -2.77
CA SER A 74 5.55 13.58 -3.52
C SER A 74 5.31 13.33 -5.01
N LYS A 75 5.82 12.21 -5.54
CA LYS A 75 5.70 11.90 -6.97
C LYS A 75 4.62 10.89 -7.27
N ILE A 76 4.50 9.84 -6.44
CA ILE A 76 3.59 8.72 -6.72
C ILE A 76 2.53 8.53 -5.65
N GLY A 77 2.64 9.24 -4.54
CA GLY A 77 1.65 9.18 -3.48
C GLY A 77 0.38 9.93 -3.83
N VAL A 78 -0.69 9.63 -3.10
CA VAL A 78 -2.01 10.20 -3.34
C VAL A 78 -2.48 11.08 -2.19
N LEU A 79 -1.71 11.16 -1.11
CA LEU A 79 -2.02 11.98 0.05
C LEU A 79 -0.90 12.99 0.30
N ASN A 80 -1.28 14.11 0.88
CA ASN A 80 -0.32 15.12 1.34
C ASN A 80 -0.24 15.05 2.86
N SER A 81 1.00 15.08 3.36
CA SER A 81 1.21 15.08 4.82
C SER A 81 0.88 16.42 5.44
#